data_8d43121c88c7fbd7823b7fdd60470ea1
#
_entry.id   8d43121c88c7fbd7823b7fdd60470ea1
#
_cell.length_a   1.000
_cell.length_b   1.000
_cell.length_c   1.000
_cell.angle_alpha   90.00
_cell.angle_beta   90.00
_cell.angle_gamma   90.00
#
_symmetry.space_group_name_H-M   'P 1'
#
loop_
_entity.id
_entity.type
_entity.pdbx_description
1 polymer ?
#
loop_
_entity_poly.entity_id
_entity_poly.type
_entity_poly.pdbx_seq_one_letter_code
_entity_poly.pdbx_strand_id
1 'polypeptide(L)'
;SPKFKSSAATALSAGKKEGKPVILVFSAAWCPPCQAMKKEVYPSETIQAYHDKFIWAYLDVDDGSNRRAAEKAGVEGIPHIQFLDAQGNEIGKQVGGNSPEAFAKTLDSMLAKAKKS
;
A
#
# COMPACT_ATOMS: atom_id res chain seq x y z
N SER A 1 -1.04 -10.70 -8.62
CA SER A 1 -1.24 -9.53 -7.75
C SER A 1 -1.46 -9.96 -6.30
N PRO A 2 -1.15 -9.10 -5.34
CA PRO A 2 -1.55 -9.34 -3.96
C PRO A 2 -3.07 -9.48 -3.85
N LYS A 3 -3.52 -10.07 -2.74
CA LYS A 3 -4.96 -10.13 -2.44
C LYS A 3 -5.38 -8.79 -1.83
N PHE A 4 -5.70 -7.84 -2.69
CA PHE A 4 -6.05 -6.50 -2.27
C PHE A 4 -7.38 -6.45 -1.51
N LYS A 5 -7.36 -5.86 -0.31
CA LYS A 5 -8.57 -5.47 0.39
C LYS A 5 -9.14 -4.22 -0.28
N SER A 6 -10.44 -4.03 -0.18
CA SER A 6 -11.12 -2.91 -0.82
C SER A 6 -11.39 -1.73 0.11
N SER A 7 -11.04 -1.83 1.39
CA SER A 7 -11.20 -0.72 2.32
C SER A 7 -10.02 -0.64 3.28
N ALA A 8 -9.74 0.58 3.75
CA ALA A 8 -8.71 0.81 4.76
C ALA A 8 -9.04 0.08 6.06
N ALA A 9 -10.29 0.16 6.50
CA ALA A 9 -10.72 -0.46 7.75
C ALA A 9 -10.49 -1.97 7.75
N THR A 10 -10.85 -2.65 6.65
CA THR A 10 -10.64 -4.09 6.53
C THR A 10 -9.15 -4.44 6.57
N ALA A 11 -8.33 -3.64 5.86
CA ALA A 11 -6.89 -3.88 5.83
C ALA A 11 -6.25 -3.67 7.20
N LEU A 12 -6.62 -2.60 7.90
CA LEU A 12 -6.09 -2.30 9.24
C LEU A 12 -6.49 -3.39 10.24
N SER A 13 -7.72 -3.85 10.17
CA SER A 13 -8.21 -4.93 11.02
C SER A 13 -7.44 -6.23 10.78
N ALA A 14 -7.21 -6.57 9.52
CA ALA A 14 -6.43 -7.76 9.14
C ALA A 14 -4.97 -7.65 9.62
N GLY A 15 -4.37 -6.47 9.49
CA GLY A 15 -3.00 -6.23 9.96
C GLY A 15 -2.85 -6.49 11.44
N LYS A 16 -3.79 -5.96 12.22
CA LYS A 16 -3.80 -6.15 13.68
C LYS A 16 -3.99 -7.62 14.04
N LYS A 17 -4.93 -8.28 13.39
CA LYS A 17 -5.23 -9.69 13.65
C LYS A 17 -4.08 -10.62 13.29
N GLU A 18 -3.43 -10.37 12.16
CA GLU A 18 -2.37 -11.25 11.65
C GLU A 18 -0.97 -10.81 12.05
N GLY A 19 -0.84 -9.66 12.69
CA GLY A 19 0.47 -9.14 13.09
C GLY A 19 1.32 -8.72 11.91
N LYS A 20 0.71 -8.24 10.83
CA LYS A 20 1.41 -7.85 9.61
C LYS A 20 1.30 -6.34 9.37
N PRO A 21 2.38 -5.73 8.85
CA PRO A 21 2.28 -4.34 8.40
C PRO A 21 1.32 -4.23 7.20
N VAL A 22 0.82 -3.02 7.00
CA VAL A 22 -0.24 -2.75 6.04
C VAL A 22 0.25 -1.78 4.96
N ILE A 23 -0.15 -2.03 3.71
CA ILE A 23 0.09 -1.16 2.58
C ILE A 23 -1.26 -0.67 2.07
N LEU A 24 -1.49 0.64 2.11
CA LEU A 24 -2.67 1.25 1.51
C LEU A 24 -2.26 1.94 0.22
N VAL A 25 -2.72 1.42 -0.91
CA VAL A 25 -2.42 2.00 -2.23
C VAL A 25 -3.59 2.89 -2.64
N PHE A 26 -3.36 4.20 -2.67
CA PHE A 26 -4.34 5.17 -3.17
C PHE A 26 -4.11 5.39 -4.65
N SER A 27 -5.13 5.18 -5.47
CA SER A 27 -5.02 5.07 -6.91
C SER A 27 -6.28 5.57 -7.59
N ALA A 28 -6.26 5.67 -8.92
CA ALA A 28 -7.44 6.00 -9.72
C ALA A 28 -7.32 5.36 -11.10
N ALA A 29 -8.46 5.06 -11.70
CA ALA A 29 -8.50 4.42 -13.01
C ALA A 29 -7.92 5.32 -14.12
N TRP A 30 -8.05 6.65 -13.95
CA TRP A 30 -7.59 7.65 -14.94
C TRP A 30 -6.11 8.01 -14.80
N CYS A 31 -5.41 7.43 -13.84
CA CYS A 31 -4.03 7.81 -13.50
C CYS A 31 -3.04 6.86 -14.18
N PRO A 32 -2.30 7.30 -15.22
CA PRO A 32 -1.38 6.41 -15.93
C PRO A 32 -0.30 5.77 -15.05
N PRO A 33 0.43 6.51 -14.19
CA PRO A 33 1.42 5.85 -13.32
C PRO A 33 0.79 4.90 -12.31
N CYS A 34 -0.45 5.13 -11.89
CA CYS A 34 -1.18 4.21 -11.03
C CYS A 34 -1.42 2.88 -11.76
N GLN A 35 -1.86 2.96 -13.02
CA GLN A 35 -2.15 1.77 -13.82
C GLN A 35 -0.87 1.02 -14.18
N ALA A 36 0.22 1.75 -14.41
CA ALA A 36 1.53 1.13 -14.65
C ALA A 36 1.98 0.31 -13.44
N MET A 37 1.85 0.85 -12.24
CA MET A 37 2.18 0.12 -11.01
C MET A 37 1.33 -1.13 -10.86
N LYS A 38 0.03 -1.00 -11.11
CA LYS A 38 -0.92 -2.11 -11.00
C LYS A 38 -0.61 -3.24 -11.98
N LYS A 39 -0.21 -2.89 -13.19
CA LYS A 39 0.07 -3.85 -14.25
C LYS A 39 1.47 -4.47 -14.13
N GLU A 40 2.47 -3.67 -13.79
CA GLU A 40 3.87 -4.04 -13.95
C GLU A 40 4.64 -4.24 -12.65
N VAL A 41 4.18 -3.66 -11.53
CA VAL A 41 4.94 -3.69 -10.28
C VAL A 41 4.33 -4.62 -9.24
N TYR A 42 3.09 -4.34 -8.82
CA TYR A 42 2.47 -5.16 -7.76
C TYR A 42 2.37 -6.64 -8.10
N PRO A 43 2.06 -7.05 -9.34
CA PRO A 43 1.98 -8.46 -9.68
C PRO A 43 3.32 -9.08 -10.08
N SER A 44 4.40 -8.28 -10.14
CA SER A 44 5.69 -8.77 -10.66
C SER A 44 6.25 -9.89 -9.79
N GLU A 45 7.08 -10.72 -10.41
CA GLU A 45 7.76 -11.81 -9.73
C GLU A 45 8.63 -11.28 -8.58
N THR A 46 9.28 -10.13 -8.79
CA THR A 46 10.11 -9.47 -7.77
C THR A 46 9.31 -9.15 -6.52
N ILE A 47 8.04 -8.78 -6.67
CA ILE A 47 7.19 -8.36 -5.55
C ILE A 47 6.40 -9.53 -4.95
N GLN A 48 6.30 -10.67 -5.64
CA GLN A 48 5.58 -11.83 -5.13
C GLN A 48 6.04 -12.27 -3.73
N ALA A 49 7.34 -12.17 -3.45
CA ALA A 49 7.89 -12.55 -2.15
C ALA A 49 7.32 -11.72 -0.99
N TYR A 50 6.76 -10.55 -1.30
CA TYR A 50 6.21 -9.63 -0.29
C TYR A 50 4.70 -9.71 -0.16
N HIS A 51 4.02 -10.44 -1.06
CA HIS A 51 2.55 -10.50 -1.05
C HIS A 51 2.00 -10.98 0.31
N ASP A 52 2.66 -11.96 0.92
CA ASP A 52 2.21 -12.52 2.20
C ASP A 52 2.84 -11.86 3.42
N LYS A 53 3.78 -10.94 3.22
CA LYS A 53 4.46 -10.24 4.33
C LYS A 53 3.73 -8.99 4.76
N PHE A 54 2.79 -8.53 3.97
CA PHE A 54 1.98 -7.35 4.22
C PHE A 54 0.50 -7.68 4.00
N ILE A 55 -0.35 -6.87 4.59
CA ILE A 55 -1.75 -6.78 4.19
C ILE A 55 -1.81 -5.64 3.17
N TRP A 56 -2.41 -5.88 2.03
CA TRP A 56 -2.49 -4.91 0.94
C TRP A 56 -3.93 -4.44 0.75
N ALA A 57 -4.12 -3.15 0.50
CA ALA A 57 -5.42 -2.58 0.11
C ALA A 57 -5.23 -1.69 -1.12
N TYR A 58 -6.17 -1.75 -2.04
CA TYR A 58 -6.19 -0.92 -3.24
C TYR A 58 -7.41 -0.01 -3.15
N LEU A 59 -7.16 1.28 -2.97
CA LEU A 59 -8.20 2.25 -2.63
C LEU A 59 -8.36 3.28 -3.74
N ASP A 60 -9.52 3.25 -4.40
CA ASP A 60 -9.86 4.19 -5.45
C ASP A 60 -10.21 5.53 -4.80
N VAL A 61 -9.45 6.59 -5.12
CA VAL A 61 -9.67 7.94 -4.56
C VAL A 61 -10.98 8.57 -5.07
N ASP A 62 -11.51 8.08 -6.19
CA ASP A 62 -12.78 8.56 -6.72
C ASP A 62 -13.99 7.94 -6.01
N ASP A 63 -13.77 6.89 -5.24
CA ASP A 63 -14.80 6.30 -4.40
C ASP A 63 -14.88 7.10 -3.09
N GLY A 64 -16.01 7.76 -2.85
CA GLY A 64 -16.20 8.62 -1.68
C GLY A 64 -16.01 7.90 -0.36
N SER A 65 -16.19 6.57 -0.32
CA SER A 65 -15.98 5.79 0.90
C SER A 65 -14.51 5.79 1.34
N ASN A 66 -13.58 6.13 0.46
CA ASN A 66 -12.14 6.20 0.74
C ASN A 66 -11.65 7.60 1.11
N ARG A 67 -12.55 8.60 1.11
CA ARG A 67 -12.16 9.99 1.34
C ARG A 67 -11.47 10.19 2.70
N ARG A 68 -12.05 9.65 3.76
CA ARG A 68 -11.49 9.83 5.10
C ARG A 68 -10.08 9.23 5.20
N ALA A 69 -9.88 8.03 4.66
CA ALA A 69 -8.57 7.38 4.66
C ALA A 69 -7.55 8.19 3.87
N ALA A 70 -7.95 8.73 2.72
CA ALA A 70 -7.07 9.56 1.89
C ALA A 70 -6.69 10.85 2.60
N GLU A 71 -7.66 11.53 3.23
CA GLU A 71 -7.39 12.74 3.99
C GLU A 71 -6.45 12.47 5.17
N LYS A 72 -6.70 11.40 5.90
CA LYS A 72 -5.87 11.01 7.03
C LYS A 72 -4.44 10.68 6.61
N ALA A 73 -4.27 10.09 5.44
CA ALA A 73 -2.95 9.77 4.89
C ALA A 73 -2.26 10.99 4.26
N GLY A 74 -2.98 12.10 4.10
CA GLY A 74 -2.43 13.30 3.47
C GLY A 74 -2.23 13.15 1.97
N VAL A 75 -3.11 12.39 1.30
CA VAL A 75 -3.00 12.15 -0.13
C VAL A 75 -3.22 13.43 -0.93
N GLU A 76 -2.23 13.81 -1.75
CA GLU A 76 -2.32 14.92 -2.68
C GLU A 76 -2.10 14.45 -4.11
N GLY A 77 -0.95 13.82 -4.38
CA GLY A 77 -0.67 13.20 -5.68
C GLY A 77 -0.86 11.69 -5.61
N ILE A 78 -1.12 11.05 -6.74
CA ILE A 78 -1.27 9.60 -6.83
C ILE A 78 -0.39 9.04 -7.95
N PRO A 79 0.06 7.77 -7.85
CA PRO A 79 -0.23 6.85 -6.75
C PRO A 79 0.40 7.31 -5.44
N HIS A 80 -0.33 7.16 -4.35
CA HIS A 80 0.17 7.43 -3.02
C HIS A 80 0.11 6.12 -2.24
N ILE A 81 1.25 5.65 -1.80
CA ILE A 81 1.35 4.36 -1.12
C ILE A 81 1.72 4.64 0.33
N GLN A 82 0.80 4.33 1.23
CA GLN A 82 1.01 4.53 2.66
C GLN A 82 1.40 3.20 3.31
N PHE A 83 2.43 3.23 4.13
CA PHE A 83 2.88 2.05 4.88
C PHE A 83 2.59 2.26 6.36
N LEU A 84 1.97 1.25 6.98
CA LEU A 84 1.63 1.30 8.40
C LEU A 84 2.14 0.03 9.09
N ASP A 85 2.41 0.13 10.39
CA ASP A 85 2.72 -1.08 11.16
C ASP A 85 1.44 -1.86 11.45
N ALA A 86 1.57 -3.00 12.11
CA ALA A 86 0.43 -3.87 12.41
C ALA A 86 -0.59 -3.21 13.32
N GLN A 87 -0.20 -2.16 14.04
CA GLN A 87 -1.09 -1.41 14.95
C GLN A 87 -1.77 -0.23 14.26
N GLY A 88 -1.46 0.02 12.99
CA GLY A 88 -2.07 1.09 12.22
C GLY A 88 -1.34 2.43 12.28
N ASN A 89 -0.12 2.45 12.77
CA ASN A 89 0.68 3.68 12.80
C ASN A 89 1.48 3.82 11.50
N GLU A 90 1.47 5.00 10.89
CA GLU A 90 2.23 5.22 9.66
C GLU A 90 3.73 5.10 9.91
N ILE A 91 4.41 4.30 9.08
CA ILE A 91 5.87 4.12 9.14
C ILE A 91 6.57 4.64 7.90
N GLY A 92 5.83 5.01 6.87
CA GLY A 92 6.41 5.60 5.66
C GLY A 92 5.39 5.79 4.57
N LYS A 93 5.83 6.42 3.49
CA LYS A 93 4.99 6.61 2.30
C LYS A 93 5.86 6.72 1.06
N GLN A 94 5.23 6.45 -0.08
CA GLN A 94 5.83 6.68 -1.39
C GLN A 94 4.80 7.37 -2.26
N VAL A 95 5.17 8.48 -2.87
CA VAL A 95 4.32 9.18 -3.83
C VAL A 95 4.94 9.03 -5.22
N GLY A 96 4.13 8.62 -6.18
CA GLY A 96 4.59 8.33 -7.53
C GLY A 96 4.98 6.86 -7.69
N GLY A 97 5.22 6.47 -8.94
CA GLY A 97 5.59 5.09 -9.26
C GLY A 97 7.09 4.85 -9.20
N ASN A 98 7.47 3.59 -9.20
CA ASN A 98 8.86 3.20 -9.39
C ASN A 98 8.92 1.78 -9.99
N SER A 99 10.14 1.28 -10.22
CA SER A 99 10.35 -0.05 -10.77
C SER A 99 10.09 -1.13 -9.72
N PRO A 100 9.88 -2.39 -10.12
CA PRO A 100 9.76 -3.50 -9.17
C PRO A 100 10.96 -3.58 -8.23
N GLU A 101 12.17 -3.40 -8.73
CA GLU A 101 13.40 -3.48 -7.95
C GLU A 101 13.49 -2.38 -6.90
N ALA A 102 13.16 -1.15 -7.30
CA ALA A 102 13.16 -0.01 -6.38
C ALA A 102 12.05 -0.17 -5.33
N PHE A 103 10.89 -0.65 -5.75
CA PHE A 103 9.77 -0.89 -4.83
C PHE A 103 10.11 -1.99 -3.81
N ALA A 104 10.79 -3.06 -4.25
CA ALA A 104 11.24 -4.11 -3.35
C ALA A 104 12.15 -3.57 -2.24
N LYS A 105 13.06 -2.65 -2.60
CA LYS A 105 13.94 -2.00 -1.61
C LYS A 105 13.13 -1.21 -0.59
N THR A 106 12.11 -0.50 -1.06
CA THR A 106 11.20 0.22 -0.17
C THR A 106 10.49 -0.74 0.78
N LEU A 107 10.00 -1.87 0.25
CA LEU A 107 9.31 -2.86 1.08
C LEU A 107 10.23 -3.47 2.13
N ASP A 108 11.48 -3.76 1.79
CA ASP A 108 12.47 -4.24 2.77
C ASP A 108 12.67 -3.23 3.89
N SER A 109 12.76 -1.95 3.53
CA SER A 109 12.91 -0.86 4.50
C SER A 109 11.69 -0.78 5.43
N MET A 110 10.49 -0.91 4.87
CA MET A 110 9.25 -0.87 5.66
C MET A 110 9.11 -2.07 6.59
N LEU A 111 9.53 -3.26 6.13
CA LEU A 111 9.54 -4.45 6.99
C LEU A 111 10.47 -4.23 8.20
N ALA A 112 11.65 -3.64 7.97
CA ALA A 112 12.59 -3.35 9.05
C ALA A 112 12.01 -2.34 10.04
N LYS A 113 11.36 -1.29 9.55
CA LYS A 113 10.71 -0.28 10.40
C LYS A 113 9.54 -0.87 11.19
N ALA A 114 8.75 -1.74 10.57
CA ALA A 114 7.60 -2.35 11.22
C ALA A 114 8.01 -3.19 12.42
N LYS A 115 9.17 -3.84 12.36
CA LYS A 115 9.69 -4.65 13.46
C LYS A 115 10.10 -3.84 14.68
N LYS A 116 10.36 -2.54 14.49
CA LYS A 116 10.79 -1.64 15.57
C LYS A 116 9.60 -0.94 16.24
N SER A 117 8.43 -1.09 15.67
CA SER A 117 7.21 -0.41 16.16
C SER A 117 6.55 -1.14 17.32
#